data_f541f29bf4ea4615fca69d493c81536d
#
_entry.id   f541f29bf4ea4615fca69d493c81536d
#
_cell.length_a   1.000
_cell.length_b   1.000
_cell.length_c   1.000
_cell.angle_alpha   90.00
_cell.angle_beta   90.00
_cell.angle_gamma   90.00
#
_symmetry.space_group_name_H-M   'P 1'
#
loop_
_entity.id
_entity.type
_entity.pdbx_description
1 polymer ?
#
loop_
_entity_poly.entity_id
_entity_poly.type
_entity_poly.pdbx_seq_one_letter_code
_entity_poly.pdbx_strand_id
1 'polypeptide(L)'
;MKALIVQRLKEIESRYDVRILLAVESGSRAWGFASKDSDYDVRFVYIHRKEWYLTLIEGRDVIEEMDSDGVMDFAGWDLKKALLLMGKGNCAFAEWLNSPIIYYKDEEFFKSMNDLKDDYFRKVSAVNHYYHMAMNHDKRYLEKRGCEMKRFMYHLRGLLAAKFTAIYGTYPPVVFNELVEKMVGDKPIREEIADLVRLKQESREHNTMIVSDFIVAFATELAAEIEAMFGTFPGENPQDLKRLDEFFLNILNTFDI
;
A
#
# COMPACT_ATOMS: atom_id res chain seq x y z
N MET A 1 9.74 -16.97 9.93
CA MET A 1 9.01 -15.68 10.03
C MET A 1 7.50 -15.83 9.75
N LYS A 2 7.04 -16.34 8.60
CA LYS A 2 5.59 -16.47 8.29
C LYS A 2 4.78 -17.16 9.42
N ALA A 3 5.25 -18.26 9.97
CA ALA A 3 4.57 -18.96 11.06
C ALA A 3 4.43 -18.09 12.33
N LEU A 4 5.46 -17.30 12.65
CA LEU A 4 5.45 -16.38 13.79
C LEU A 4 4.43 -15.25 13.58
N ILE A 5 4.38 -14.66 12.37
CA ILE A 5 3.39 -13.63 12.02
C ILE A 5 1.97 -14.19 12.17
N VAL A 6 1.71 -15.39 11.63
CA VAL A 6 0.40 -16.04 11.74
C VAL A 6 0.02 -16.32 13.21
N GLN A 7 0.99 -16.73 14.03
CA GLN A 7 0.76 -16.91 15.46
C GLN A 7 0.38 -15.58 16.13
N ARG A 8 1.12 -14.52 15.81
CA ARG A 8 0.87 -13.17 16.35
C ARG A 8 -0.51 -12.63 15.97
N LEU A 9 -0.94 -12.86 14.72
CA LEU A 9 -2.29 -12.51 14.28
C LEU A 9 -3.38 -13.21 15.11
N LYS A 10 -3.20 -14.49 15.47
CA LYS A 10 -4.12 -15.21 16.36
C LYS A 10 -4.13 -14.65 17.79
N GLU A 11 -2.99 -14.21 18.29
CA GLU A 11 -2.89 -13.55 19.59
C GLU A 11 -3.63 -12.20 19.59
N ILE A 12 -3.54 -11.45 18.47
CA ILE A 12 -4.29 -10.20 18.25
C ILE A 12 -5.80 -10.48 18.23
N GLU A 13 -6.26 -11.48 17.47
CA GLU A 13 -7.67 -11.87 17.46
C GLU A 13 -8.21 -12.13 18.86
N SER A 14 -7.47 -12.94 19.65
CA SER A 14 -7.86 -13.30 21.02
C SER A 14 -7.83 -12.10 21.97
N ARG A 15 -6.85 -11.19 21.84
CA ARG A 15 -6.67 -10.03 22.73
C ARG A 15 -7.74 -8.97 22.52
N TYR A 16 -8.11 -8.71 21.27
CA TYR A 16 -9.05 -7.66 20.91
C TYR A 16 -10.48 -8.16 20.67
N ASP A 17 -10.71 -9.47 20.84
CA ASP A 17 -11.99 -10.11 20.54
C ASP A 17 -12.52 -9.74 19.13
N VAL A 18 -11.67 -9.96 18.13
CA VAL A 18 -11.93 -9.68 16.72
C VAL A 18 -11.64 -10.91 15.86
N ARG A 19 -12.15 -10.93 14.65
CA ARG A 19 -11.79 -11.90 13.61
C ARG A 19 -11.06 -11.21 12.48
N ILE A 20 -9.88 -11.72 12.14
CA ILE A 20 -9.11 -11.23 10.99
C ILE A 20 -9.66 -11.86 9.71
N LEU A 21 -9.92 -11.01 8.71
CA LEU A 21 -10.46 -11.43 7.41
C LEU A 21 -9.38 -11.50 6.33
N LEU A 22 -8.35 -10.65 6.44
CA LEU A 22 -7.21 -10.59 5.53
C LEU A 22 -6.00 -10.13 6.32
N ALA A 23 -4.85 -10.75 6.08
CA ALA A 23 -3.55 -10.27 6.56
C ALA A 23 -2.49 -10.45 5.49
N VAL A 24 -1.76 -9.39 5.18
CA VAL A 24 -0.79 -9.32 4.08
C VAL A 24 0.48 -8.61 4.51
N GLU A 25 1.53 -8.81 3.75
CA GLU A 25 2.71 -7.95 3.80
C GLU A 25 2.46 -6.67 3.01
N SER A 26 3.01 -5.56 3.49
CA SER A 26 3.02 -4.26 2.84
C SER A 26 4.46 -3.75 2.68
N GLY A 27 4.62 -2.49 2.30
CA GLY A 27 5.92 -1.82 2.26
C GLY A 27 6.95 -2.49 1.34
N SER A 28 8.22 -2.32 1.69
CA SER A 28 9.35 -2.71 0.84
C SER A 28 9.41 -4.21 0.51
N ARG A 29 8.89 -5.08 1.39
CA ARG A 29 8.84 -6.53 1.15
C ARG A 29 7.79 -6.88 0.10
N ALA A 30 6.61 -6.32 0.20
CA ALA A 30 5.56 -6.50 -0.82
C ALA A 30 5.98 -5.91 -2.17
N TRP A 31 6.72 -4.81 -2.15
CA TRP A 31 7.21 -4.16 -3.36
C TRP A 31 8.41 -4.86 -4.01
N GLY A 32 9.06 -5.82 -3.30
CA GLY A 32 10.13 -6.64 -3.86
C GLY A 32 11.53 -6.04 -3.79
N PHE A 33 11.75 -4.97 -2.99
CA PHE A 33 13.09 -4.38 -2.79
C PHE A 33 13.50 -4.23 -1.33
N ALA A 34 12.98 -5.09 -0.45
CA ALA A 34 13.37 -5.10 0.94
C ALA A 34 14.87 -5.40 1.13
N SER A 35 15.53 -4.71 2.05
CA SER A 35 16.86 -5.06 2.54
C SER A 35 16.79 -6.26 3.50
N LYS A 36 17.95 -6.81 3.84
CA LYS A 36 18.05 -7.98 4.74
C LYS A 36 17.45 -7.71 6.13
N ASP A 37 17.54 -6.48 6.57
CA ASP A 37 17.10 -5.97 7.88
C ASP A 37 15.83 -5.10 7.79
N SER A 38 15.12 -5.10 6.67
CA SER A 38 13.83 -4.41 6.56
C SER A 38 12.79 -5.03 7.49
N ASP A 39 11.96 -4.20 8.09
CA ASP A 39 10.85 -4.59 8.93
C ASP A 39 9.80 -5.42 8.16
N TYR A 40 8.96 -6.13 8.89
CA TYR A 40 7.76 -6.77 8.37
C TYR A 40 6.58 -5.84 8.62
N ASP A 41 6.02 -5.32 7.53
CA ASP A 41 4.86 -4.42 7.53
C ASP A 41 3.57 -5.23 7.40
N VAL A 42 3.12 -5.87 8.48
CA VAL A 42 1.92 -6.70 8.47
C VAL A 42 0.69 -5.81 8.54
N ARG A 43 -0.12 -5.83 7.49
CA ARG A 43 -1.37 -5.09 7.39
C ARG A 43 -2.53 -6.06 7.36
N PHE A 44 -3.61 -5.74 8.11
CA PHE A 44 -4.74 -6.67 8.21
C PHE A 44 -6.08 -5.94 8.29
N VAL A 45 -7.13 -6.65 7.86
CA VAL A 45 -8.52 -6.23 8.03
C VAL A 45 -9.19 -7.18 9.01
N TYR A 46 -9.91 -6.62 9.95
CA TYR A 46 -10.62 -7.37 10.98
C TYR A 46 -12.06 -6.90 11.14
N ILE A 47 -12.87 -7.71 11.79
CA ILE A 47 -14.25 -7.42 12.13
C ILE A 47 -14.48 -7.70 13.61
N HIS A 48 -15.22 -6.83 14.27
CA HIS A 48 -15.74 -7.04 15.62
C HIS A 48 -17.04 -7.83 15.63
N ARG A 49 -17.48 -8.25 16.81
CA ARG A 49 -18.83 -8.76 17.04
C ARG A 49 -19.86 -7.70 16.69
N LYS A 50 -21.06 -8.12 16.30
CA LYS A 50 -22.14 -7.22 15.86
C LYS A 50 -22.50 -6.17 16.92
N GLU A 51 -22.51 -6.55 18.18
CA GLU A 51 -22.81 -5.67 19.32
C GLU A 51 -21.85 -4.48 19.41
N TRP A 52 -20.60 -4.66 19.03
CA TRP A 52 -19.61 -3.58 19.04
C TRP A 52 -20.02 -2.39 18.14
N TYR A 53 -20.65 -2.68 16.99
CA TYR A 53 -21.14 -1.65 16.07
C TYR A 53 -22.44 -0.98 16.50
N LEU A 54 -23.14 -1.56 17.47
CA LEU A 54 -24.45 -1.07 17.95
C LEU A 54 -24.35 -0.28 19.26
N THR A 55 -23.14 -0.06 19.78
CA THR A 55 -22.94 0.75 20.99
C THR A 55 -23.03 2.26 20.70
N LEU A 56 -23.40 3.05 21.72
CA LEU A 56 -23.47 4.51 21.62
C LEU A 56 -22.09 5.18 21.57
N ILE A 57 -21.07 4.49 22.07
CA ILE A 57 -19.69 4.98 22.09
C ILE A 57 -18.94 4.26 20.98
N GLU A 58 -18.43 5.03 20.02
CA GLU A 58 -17.60 4.47 18.95
C GLU A 58 -16.28 3.93 19.52
N GLY A 59 -15.95 2.70 19.20
CA GLY A 59 -14.67 2.09 19.54
C GLY A 59 -13.56 2.52 18.57
N ARG A 60 -12.32 2.20 18.93
CA ARG A 60 -11.16 2.44 18.05
C ARG A 60 -11.20 1.48 16.85
N ASP A 61 -11.20 2.03 15.65
CA ASP A 61 -11.30 1.33 14.37
C ASP A 61 -9.94 0.92 13.77
N VAL A 62 -8.87 0.98 14.58
CA VAL A 62 -7.49 0.59 14.22
C VAL A 62 -6.87 -0.18 15.38
N ILE A 63 -6.22 -1.29 15.05
CA ILE A 63 -5.33 -2.03 15.95
C ILE A 63 -3.90 -1.82 15.45
N GLU A 64 -3.02 -1.36 16.33
CA GLU A 64 -1.59 -1.17 16.04
C GLU A 64 -0.78 -1.85 17.13
N GLU A 65 0.13 -2.72 16.75
CA GLU A 65 1.10 -3.38 17.62
C GLU A 65 2.46 -3.44 16.93
N MET A 66 3.50 -3.20 17.71
CA MET A 66 4.88 -3.41 17.29
C MET A 66 5.50 -4.41 18.23
N ASP A 67 6.31 -5.34 17.72
CA ASP A 67 7.02 -6.25 18.60
C ASP A 67 8.14 -5.52 19.36
N SER A 68 8.65 -6.17 20.41
CA SER A 68 9.68 -5.59 21.31
C SER A 68 10.98 -5.23 20.61
N ASP A 69 11.27 -5.91 19.50
CA ASP A 69 12.51 -5.75 18.73
C ASP A 69 12.34 -4.78 17.56
N GLY A 70 11.10 -4.27 17.35
CA GLY A 70 10.78 -3.33 16.28
C GLY A 70 10.86 -3.93 14.87
N VAL A 71 10.87 -5.26 14.75
CA VAL A 71 11.02 -5.99 13.47
C VAL A 71 9.69 -6.28 12.81
N MET A 72 8.60 -6.39 13.58
CA MET A 72 7.26 -6.64 13.06
C MET A 72 6.31 -5.51 13.47
N ASP A 73 5.81 -4.79 12.50
CA ASP A 73 4.81 -3.74 12.64
C ASP A 73 3.46 -4.25 12.15
N PHE A 74 2.52 -4.40 13.09
CA PHE A 74 1.15 -4.84 12.83
C PHE A 74 0.21 -3.64 12.84
N ALA A 75 -0.47 -3.37 11.74
CA ALA A 75 -1.51 -2.35 11.67
C ALA A 75 -2.75 -2.91 10.97
N GLY A 76 -3.87 -2.94 11.69
CA GLY A 76 -5.14 -3.46 11.20
C GLY A 76 -6.22 -2.39 11.16
N TRP A 77 -7.10 -2.49 10.18
CA TRP A 77 -8.29 -1.68 10.05
C TRP A 77 -9.54 -2.50 10.31
N ASP A 78 -10.45 -1.94 11.08
CA ASP A 78 -11.81 -2.45 11.16
C ASP A 78 -12.45 -2.50 9.76
N LEU A 79 -13.28 -3.50 9.50
CA LEU A 79 -13.91 -3.68 8.20
C LEU A 79 -14.72 -2.45 7.77
N LYS A 80 -15.48 -1.84 8.68
CA LYS A 80 -16.25 -0.62 8.37
C LYS A 80 -15.34 0.51 7.90
N LYS A 81 -14.20 0.72 8.58
CA LYS A 81 -13.17 1.68 8.19
C LYS A 81 -12.58 1.33 6.82
N ALA A 82 -12.19 0.09 6.59
CA ALA A 82 -11.59 -0.36 5.32
C ALA A 82 -12.54 -0.10 4.14
N LEU A 83 -13.84 -0.40 4.29
CA LEU A 83 -14.86 -0.16 3.28
C LEU A 83 -15.10 1.35 3.04
N LEU A 84 -15.16 2.16 4.10
CA LEU A 84 -15.26 3.62 3.97
C LEU A 84 -14.06 4.23 3.25
N LEU A 85 -12.85 3.74 3.54
CA LEU A 85 -11.63 4.17 2.85
C LEU A 85 -11.64 3.74 1.37
N MET A 86 -12.09 2.52 1.07
CA MET A 86 -12.26 2.06 -0.31
C MET A 86 -13.26 2.94 -1.08
N GLY A 87 -14.42 3.25 -0.49
CA GLY A 87 -15.40 4.15 -1.08
C GLY A 87 -14.89 5.58 -1.34
N LYS A 88 -13.84 6.00 -0.63
CA LYS A 88 -13.11 7.26 -0.87
C LYS A 88 -11.98 7.13 -1.89
N GLY A 89 -11.76 5.93 -2.46
CA GLY A 89 -10.66 5.66 -3.39
C GLY A 89 -9.29 5.56 -2.74
N ASN A 90 -9.23 5.07 -1.49
CA ASN A 90 -7.97 4.87 -0.78
C ASN A 90 -7.11 3.78 -1.44
N CYS A 91 -5.89 4.14 -1.87
CA CYS A 91 -5.01 3.23 -2.59
C CYS A 91 -4.31 2.21 -1.68
N ALA A 92 -4.10 2.52 -0.40
CA ALA A 92 -3.41 1.61 0.50
C ALA A 92 -4.20 0.31 0.69
N PHE A 93 -5.53 0.39 0.82
CA PHE A 93 -6.36 -0.82 0.91
C PHE A 93 -6.32 -1.65 -0.38
N ALA A 94 -6.36 -1.00 -1.53
CA ALA A 94 -6.20 -1.69 -2.81
C ALA A 94 -4.83 -2.35 -2.96
N GLU A 95 -3.75 -1.73 -2.46
CA GLU A 95 -2.43 -2.36 -2.39
C GLU A 95 -2.42 -3.60 -1.49
N TRP A 96 -3.13 -3.58 -0.34
CA TRP A 96 -3.25 -4.77 0.52
C TRP A 96 -3.95 -5.91 -0.21
N LEU A 97 -5.04 -5.64 -0.92
CA LEU A 97 -5.75 -6.64 -1.72
C LEU A 97 -4.91 -7.21 -2.88
N ASN A 98 -3.95 -6.44 -3.39
CA ASN A 98 -3.04 -6.84 -4.46
C ASN A 98 -1.64 -7.27 -3.97
N SER A 99 -1.44 -7.39 -2.65
CA SER A 99 -0.15 -7.80 -2.09
C SER A 99 0.24 -9.19 -2.57
N PRO A 100 1.49 -9.38 -3.05
CA PRO A 100 1.97 -10.70 -3.48
C PRO A 100 2.24 -11.65 -2.29
N ILE A 101 2.24 -11.12 -1.06
CA ILE A 101 2.54 -11.91 0.15
C ILE A 101 1.33 -11.88 1.07
N ILE A 102 0.61 -12.99 1.11
CA ILE A 102 -0.58 -13.18 1.96
C ILE A 102 -0.22 -14.08 3.13
N TYR A 103 -0.49 -13.62 4.35
CA TYR A 103 -0.31 -14.38 5.58
C TYR A 103 -1.55 -15.17 5.95
N TYR A 104 -2.70 -14.52 5.83
CA TYR A 104 -4.02 -15.11 6.05
C TYR A 104 -5.05 -14.45 5.15
N LYS A 105 -6.04 -15.18 4.69
CA LYS A 105 -7.25 -14.67 4.04
C LYS A 105 -8.44 -15.56 4.31
N ASP A 106 -9.58 -14.96 4.55
CA ASP A 106 -10.87 -15.58 4.35
C ASP A 106 -11.16 -15.59 2.84
N GLU A 107 -11.40 -16.75 2.26
CA GLU A 107 -11.48 -16.90 0.79
C GLU A 107 -12.69 -16.16 0.20
N GLU A 108 -13.84 -16.20 0.88
CA GLU A 108 -15.07 -15.55 0.42
C GLU A 108 -14.95 -14.03 0.52
N PHE A 109 -14.44 -13.53 1.65
CA PHE A 109 -14.13 -12.12 1.84
C PHE A 109 -13.16 -11.61 0.77
N PHE A 110 -12.04 -12.31 0.60
CA PHE A 110 -11.00 -11.89 -0.33
C PHE A 110 -11.48 -11.83 -1.78
N LYS A 111 -12.26 -12.84 -2.20
CA LYS A 111 -12.89 -12.85 -3.52
C LYS A 111 -13.83 -11.67 -3.70
N SER A 112 -14.76 -11.48 -2.78
CA SER A 112 -15.76 -10.42 -2.85
C SER A 112 -15.12 -9.02 -2.86
N MET A 113 -14.04 -8.81 -2.09
CA MET A 113 -13.31 -7.55 -2.10
C MET A 113 -12.60 -7.29 -3.43
N ASN A 114 -12.03 -8.33 -4.06
CA ASN A 114 -11.42 -8.19 -5.37
C ASN A 114 -12.44 -7.88 -6.47
N ASP A 115 -13.66 -8.43 -6.35
CA ASP A 115 -14.76 -8.14 -7.30
C ASP A 115 -15.29 -6.69 -7.14
N LEU A 116 -15.17 -6.11 -5.93
CA LEU A 116 -15.69 -4.78 -5.62
C LEU A 116 -14.66 -3.65 -5.83
N LYS A 117 -13.37 -3.90 -5.61
CA LYS A 117 -12.35 -2.84 -5.51
C LYS A 117 -12.27 -1.94 -6.74
N ASP A 118 -12.45 -2.52 -7.93
CA ASP A 118 -12.30 -1.79 -9.20
C ASP A 118 -13.49 -0.84 -9.46
N ASP A 119 -14.67 -1.15 -8.91
CA ASP A 119 -15.85 -0.28 -8.97
C ASP A 119 -15.65 1.01 -8.15
N TYR A 120 -14.79 0.97 -7.14
CA TYR A 120 -14.46 2.11 -6.27
C TYR A 120 -13.12 2.77 -6.61
N PHE A 121 -12.49 2.39 -7.73
CA PHE A 121 -11.29 3.05 -8.20
C PHE A 121 -11.58 4.51 -8.56
N ARG A 122 -10.72 5.42 -8.10
CA ARG A 122 -10.81 6.85 -8.35
C ARG A 122 -9.47 7.34 -8.90
N LYS A 123 -9.44 7.61 -10.20
CA LYS A 123 -8.21 7.95 -10.93
C LYS A 123 -7.50 9.17 -10.34
N VAL A 124 -8.24 10.27 -10.15
CA VAL A 124 -7.66 11.53 -9.64
C VAL A 124 -7.13 11.35 -8.21
N SER A 125 -7.94 10.72 -7.36
CA SER A 125 -7.54 10.41 -5.99
C SER A 125 -6.28 9.53 -5.95
N ALA A 126 -6.20 8.52 -6.80
CA ALA A 126 -5.07 7.60 -6.84
C ALA A 126 -3.80 8.26 -7.39
N VAL A 127 -3.88 9.05 -8.47
CA VAL A 127 -2.72 9.80 -8.98
C VAL A 127 -2.20 10.76 -7.92
N ASN A 128 -3.08 11.53 -7.26
CA ASN A 128 -2.70 12.42 -6.18
C ASN A 128 -2.04 11.68 -5.02
N HIS A 129 -2.61 10.53 -4.61
CA HIS A 129 -2.05 9.71 -3.52
C HIS A 129 -0.60 9.32 -3.79
N TYR A 130 -0.35 8.69 -4.95
CA TYR A 130 1.00 8.23 -5.30
C TYR A 130 1.98 9.37 -5.54
N TYR A 131 1.53 10.45 -6.17
CA TYR A 131 2.35 11.63 -6.38
C TYR A 131 2.77 12.28 -5.06
N HIS A 132 1.82 12.54 -4.15
CA HIS A 132 2.14 13.13 -2.86
C HIS A 132 2.99 12.19 -1.98
N MET A 133 2.77 10.89 -2.06
CA MET A 133 3.65 9.91 -1.43
C MET A 133 5.08 10.05 -1.94
N ALA A 134 5.27 10.16 -3.26
CA ALA A 134 6.58 10.40 -3.86
C ALA A 134 7.21 11.71 -3.35
N MET A 135 6.47 12.81 -3.42
CA MET A 135 6.97 14.15 -3.07
C MET A 135 7.29 14.32 -1.58
N ASN A 136 6.65 13.55 -0.70
CA ASN A 136 7.02 13.52 0.72
C ASN A 136 8.43 12.96 0.98
N HIS A 137 8.97 12.18 0.04
CA HIS A 137 10.32 11.63 0.08
C HIS A 137 11.34 12.48 -0.70
N ASP A 138 10.88 13.38 -1.59
CA ASP A 138 11.73 14.17 -2.50
C ASP A 138 12.56 15.24 -1.80
N LYS A 139 11.98 16.02 -0.90
CA LYS A 139 12.54 17.27 -0.36
C LYS A 139 13.91 17.17 0.30
N ARG A 140 14.44 15.98 0.56
CA ARG A 140 15.67 15.77 1.33
C ARG A 140 16.83 15.18 0.54
N TYR A 141 16.60 14.52 -0.61
CA TYR A 141 17.70 13.95 -1.37
C TYR A 141 18.20 14.92 -2.45
N LEU A 142 17.36 15.81 -2.97
CA LEU A 142 17.78 16.84 -3.91
C LEU A 142 18.70 17.90 -3.27
N GLU A 143 18.55 18.14 -1.96
CA GLU A 143 19.34 19.14 -1.24
C GLU A 143 20.72 18.63 -0.77
N LYS A 144 20.95 17.33 -0.73
CA LYS A 144 22.19 16.70 -0.26
C LYS A 144 22.68 15.68 -1.28
N ARG A 145 23.94 15.80 -1.70
CA ARG A 145 24.64 14.78 -2.50
C ARG A 145 24.83 13.47 -1.70
N GLY A 146 23.75 12.80 -1.42
CA GLY A 146 23.68 11.55 -0.69
C GLY A 146 22.34 11.43 -0.01
N CYS A 147 21.53 10.47 -0.41
CA CYS A 147 20.25 10.19 0.20
C CYS A 147 20.22 8.77 0.76
N GLU A 148 19.36 8.57 1.74
CA GLU A 148 19.01 7.20 2.11
C GLU A 148 18.38 6.50 0.89
N MET A 149 18.92 5.37 0.52
CA MET A 149 18.44 4.55 -0.61
C MET A 149 16.94 4.26 -0.50
N LYS A 150 16.44 3.99 0.71
CA LYS A 150 15.02 3.79 1.00
C LYS A 150 14.18 4.94 0.47
N ARG A 151 14.55 6.18 0.76
CA ARG A 151 13.77 7.37 0.37
C ARG A 151 13.71 7.54 -1.13
N PHE A 152 14.83 7.35 -1.83
CA PHE A 152 14.86 7.44 -3.29
C PHE A 152 13.99 6.36 -3.94
N MET A 153 14.07 5.12 -3.47
CA MET A 153 13.25 4.02 -3.99
C MET A 153 11.75 4.29 -3.78
N TYR A 154 11.36 4.83 -2.63
CA TYR A 154 9.98 5.21 -2.34
C TYR A 154 9.49 6.36 -3.24
N HIS A 155 10.35 7.37 -3.45
CA HIS A 155 10.08 8.47 -4.38
C HIS A 155 9.85 7.96 -5.80
N LEU A 156 10.80 7.20 -6.33
CA LEU A 156 10.73 6.67 -7.69
C LEU A 156 9.51 5.74 -7.89
N ARG A 157 9.23 4.85 -6.93
CA ARG A 157 8.04 4.00 -6.97
C ARG A 157 6.76 4.82 -7.00
N GLY A 158 6.66 5.84 -6.15
CA GLY A 158 5.49 6.72 -6.10
C GLY A 158 5.25 7.44 -7.43
N LEU A 159 6.30 7.97 -8.07
CA LEU A 159 6.19 8.62 -9.39
C LEU A 159 5.75 7.63 -10.48
N LEU A 160 6.37 6.46 -10.54
CA LEU A 160 5.99 5.44 -11.53
C LEU A 160 4.55 4.97 -11.33
N ALA A 161 4.11 4.79 -10.08
CA ALA A 161 2.74 4.43 -9.73
C ALA A 161 1.74 5.52 -10.13
N ALA A 162 2.06 6.79 -9.86
CA ALA A 162 1.23 7.92 -10.28
C ALA A 162 1.09 7.99 -11.81
N LYS A 163 2.19 7.87 -12.54
CA LYS A 163 2.18 7.86 -14.02
C LYS A 163 1.40 6.68 -14.58
N PHE A 164 1.62 5.46 -14.02
CA PHE A 164 0.86 4.26 -14.42
C PHE A 164 -0.64 4.52 -14.27
N THR A 165 -1.07 4.98 -13.09
CA THR A 165 -2.47 5.26 -12.79
C THR A 165 -3.06 6.34 -13.70
N ALA A 166 -2.28 7.39 -14.01
CA ALA A 166 -2.69 8.45 -14.93
C ALA A 166 -2.91 7.94 -16.36
N ILE A 167 -2.10 7.01 -16.84
CA ILE A 167 -2.18 6.45 -18.19
C ILE A 167 -3.26 5.37 -18.28
N TYR A 168 -3.20 4.37 -17.41
CA TYR A 168 -4.03 3.16 -17.54
C TYR A 168 -5.39 3.26 -16.85
N GLY A 169 -5.60 4.21 -15.91
CA GLY A 169 -6.87 4.37 -15.21
C GLY A 169 -7.23 3.17 -14.33
N THR A 170 -6.22 2.54 -13.71
CA THR A 170 -6.39 1.42 -12.77
C THR A 170 -5.30 1.45 -11.69
N TYR A 171 -5.42 0.60 -10.67
CA TYR A 171 -4.39 0.46 -9.64
C TYR A 171 -3.06 -0.05 -10.25
N PRO A 172 -1.91 0.53 -9.83
CA PRO A 172 -0.61 0.11 -10.32
C PRO A 172 -0.20 -1.26 -9.74
N PRO A 173 0.69 -2.00 -10.43
CA PRO A 173 1.32 -3.18 -9.85
C PRO A 173 1.96 -2.88 -8.49
N VAL A 174 1.77 -3.76 -7.52
CA VAL A 174 2.40 -3.64 -6.19
C VAL A 174 3.90 -3.93 -6.29
N VAL A 175 4.28 -4.95 -7.05
CA VAL A 175 5.68 -5.34 -7.27
C VAL A 175 6.38 -4.29 -8.14
N PHE A 176 7.47 -3.72 -7.60
CA PHE A 176 8.17 -2.60 -8.23
C PHE A 176 8.77 -2.96 -9.59
N ASN A 177 9.34 -4.15 -9.74
CA ASN A 177 9.91 -4.58 -11.03
C ASN A 177 8.85 -4.66 -12.13
N GLU A 178 7.64 -5.13 -11.83
CA GLU A 178 6.52 -5.16 -12.80
C GLU A 178 6.10 -3.74 -13.21
N LEU A 179 6.13 -2.82 -12.25
CA LEU A 179 5.82 -1.41 -12.50
C LEU A 179 6.89 -0.77 -13.40
N VAL A 180 8.18 -1.04 -13.13
CA VAL A 180 9.30 -0.56 -13.96
C VAL A 180 9.22 -1.12 -15.38
N GLU A 181 8.96 -2.41 -15.55
CA GLU A 181 8.82 -3.03 -16.88
C GLU A 181 7.73 -2.38 -17.72
N LYS A 182 6.60 -1.99 -17.09
CA LYS A 182 5.47 -1.36 -17.78
C LYS A 182 5.68 0.12 -18.07
N MET A 183 6.44 0.84 -17.24
CA MET A 183 6.51 2.30 -17.27
C MET A 183 7.80 2.87 -17.85
N VAL A 184 8.90 2.10 -17.83
CA VAL A 184 10.21 2.56 -18.26
C VAL A 184 10.58 1.87 -19.57
N GLY A 185 10.48 2.60 -20.69
CA GLY A 185 10.84 2.08 -22.02
C GLY A 185 12.34 2.08 -22.27
N ASP A 186 13.08 3.01 -21.68
CA ASP A 186 14.52 3.17 -21.88
C ASP A 186 15.31 2.08 -21.15
N LYS A 187 16.12 1.34 -21.93
CA LYS A 187 16.88 0.22 -21.40
C LYS A 187 17.98 0.63 -20.40
N PRO A 188 18.82 1.64 -20.66
CA PRO A 188 19.79 2.17 -19.70
C PRO A 188 19.15 2.56 -18.35
N ILE A 189 18.00 3.23 -18.36
CA ILE A 189 17.28 3.60 -17.13
C ILE A 189 16.82 2.34 -16.38
N ARG A 190 16.28 1.35 -17.08
CA ARG A 190 15.88 0.08 -16.44
C ARG A 190 17.04 -0.68 -15.83
N GLU A 191 18.18 -0.72 -16.50
CA GLU A 191 19.40 -1.37 -15.97
C GLU A 191 19.87 -0.69 -14.70
N GLU A 192 19.90 0.64 -14.67
CA GLU A 192 20.28 1.38 -13.47
C GLU A 192 19.29 1.19 -12.32
N ILE A 193 17.97 1.20 -12.59
CA ILE A 193 16.96 0.90 -11.58
C ILE A 193 17.13 -0.53 -11.03
N ALA A 194 17.43 -1.51 -11.89
CA ALA A 194 17.69 -2.89 -11.46
C ALA A 194 18.92 -2.98 -10.54
N ASP A 195 19.98 -2.23 -10.84
CA ASP A 195 21.17 -2.13 -9.99
C ASP A 195 20.85 -1.50 -8.63
N LEU A 196 20.01 -0.44 -8.60
CA LEU A 196 19.53 0.16 -7.35
C LEU A 196 18.73 -0.83 -6.51
N VAL A 197 17.83 -1.61 -7.13
CA VAL A 197 17.06 -2.66 -6.43
C VAL A 197 18.01 -3.69 -5.82
N ARG A 198 18.99 -4.19 -6.60
CA ARG A 198 19.99 -5.15 -6.12
C ARG A 198 20.80 -4.59 -4.95
N LEU A 199 21.32 -3.36 -5.08
CA LEU A 199 22.06 -2.69 -4.02
C LEU A 199 21.24 -2.53 -2.74
N LYS A 200 19.92 -2.19 -2.88
CA LYS A 200 19.00 -2.08 -1.75
C LYS A 200 18.81 -3.43 -1.05
N GLN A 201 18.62 -4.50 -1.79
CA GLN A 201 18.45 -5.86 -1.25
C GLN A 201 19.69 -6.40 -0.53
N GLU A 202 20.89 -6.01 -1.00
CA GLU A 202 22.17 -6.40 -0.42
C GLU A 202 22.60 -5.53 0.75
N SER A 203 22.08 -4.30 0.86
CA SER A 203 22.45 -3.31 1.85
C SER A 203 21.65 -3.45 3.15
N ARG A 204 22.00 -2.62 4.15
CA ARG A 204 21.16 -2.34 5.31
C ARG A 204 20.19 -1.20 5.02
N GLU A 205 19.09 -1.14 5.76
CA GLU A 205 17.98 -0.23 5.49
C GLU A 205 18.39 1.26 5.45
N HIS A 206 19.28 1.68 6.34
CA HIS A 206 19.73 3.08 6.48
C HIS A 206 21.00 3.42 5.70
N ASN A 207 21.39 2.58 4.72
CA ASN A 207 22.55 2.92 3.91
C ASN A 207 22.26 4.15 3.05
N THR A 208 23.20 5.11 3.11
CA THR A 208 23.26 6.25 2.18
C THR A 208 23.98 5.85 0.91
N MET A 209 23.49 6.35 -0.21
CA MET A 209 24.14 6.16 -1.51
C MET A 209 24.15 7.48 -2.28
N ILE A 210 25.05 7.57 -3.24
CA ILE A 210 25.01 8.61 -4.26
C ILE A 210 24.21 8.04 -5.43
N VAL A 211 23.05 8.65 -5.68
CA VAL A 211 22.25 8.36 -6.87
C VAL A 211 22.87 9.08 -8.05
N SER A 212 22.94 8.46 -9.22
CA SER A 212 23.53 9.11 -10.40
C SER A 212 22.68 10.30 -10.86
N ASP A 213 23.34 11.31 -11.45
CA ASP A 213 22.65 12.47 -12.00
C ASP A 213 21.65 12.05 -13.12
N PHE A 214 21.94 10.96 -13.81
CA PHE A 214 21.08 10.43 -14.86
C PHE A 214 19.72 9.93 -14.34
N ILE A 215 19.72 9.13 -13.28
CA ILE A 215 18.46 8.64 -12.71
C ILE A 215 17.70 9.73 -11.94
N VAL A 216 18.43 10.71 -11.36
CA VAL A 216 17.83 11.90 -10.74
C VAL A 216 17.12 12.77 -11.81
N ALA A 217 17.76 12.97 -12.97
CA ALA A 217 17.13 13.69 -14.09
C ALA A 217 15.85 12.98 -14.55
N PHE A 218 15.91 11.67 -14.73
CA PHE A 218 14.73 10.87 -15.07
C PHE A 218 13.58 11.04 -14.07
N ALA A 219 13.86 10.94 -12.76
CA ALA A 219 12.84 11.11 -11.73
C ALA A 219 12.25 12.53 -11.73
N THR A 220 13.09 13.56 -12.00
CA THR A 220 12.67 14.96 -12.07
C THR A 220 11.76 15.21 -13.28
N GLU A 221 12.13 14.69 -14.45
CA GLU A 221 11.30 14.78 -15.67
C GLU A 221 9.96 14.07 -15.47
N LEU A 222 9.98 12.88 -14.86
CA LEU A 222 8.79 12.10 -14.54
C LEU A 222 7.84 12.86 -13.60
N ALA A 223 8.36 13.54 -12.58
CA ALA A 223 7.56 14.38 -11.69
C ALA A 223 6.89 15.54 -12.44
N ALA A 224 7.64 16.24 -13.30
CA ALA A 224 7.12 17.34 -14.12
C ALA A 224 6.04 16.87 -15.10
N GLU A 225 6.21 15.71 -15.74
CA GLU A 225 5.18 15.11 -16.60
C GLU A 225 3.86 14.84 -15.84
N ILE A 226 3.95 14.30 -14.61
CA ILE A 226 2.76 14.02 -13.79
C ILE A 226 2.09 15.33 -13.37
N GLU A 227 2.86 16.34 -12.96
CA GLU A 227 2.32 17.66 -12.62
C GLU A 227 1.54 18.29 -13.78
N ALA A 228 2.05 18.18 -15.01
CA ALA A 228 1.36 18.67 -16.19
C ALA A 228 0.02 17.93 -16.46
N MET A 229 -0.15 16.72 -15.96
CA MET A 229 -1.40 15.95 -16.12
C MET A 229 -2.50 16.39 -15.14
N PHE A 230 -2.18 16.97 -13.98
CA PHE A 230 -3.20 17.27 -12.95
C PHE A 230 -4.35 18.16 -13.46
N GLY A 231 -4.06 19.14 -14.32
CA GLY A 231 -5.09 20.01 -14.89
C GLY A 231 -5.99 19.36 -15.95
N THR A 232 -5.67 18.14 -16.38
CA THR A 232 -6.38 17.45 -17.47
C THR A 232 -7.42 16.43 -16.99
N PHE A 233 -7.42 16.09 -15.68
CA PHE A 233 -8.35 15.08 -15.15
C PHE A 233 -9.75 15.68 -14.96
N PRO A 234 -10.81 14.95 -15.38
CA PRO A 234 -12.18 15.36 -15.09
C PRO A 234 -12.45 15.25 -13.58
N GLY A 235 -13.39 16.05 -13.10
CA GLY A 235 -13.87 15.94 -11.72
C GLY A 235 -14.44 14.55 -11.43
N GLU A 236 -14.26 14.06 -10.22
CA GLU A 236 -14.78 12.78 -9.77
C GLU A 236 -16.03 12.99 -8.90
N ASN A 237 -17.11 12.30 -9.22
CA ASN A 237 -18.33 12.31 -8.40
C ASN A 237 -18.14 11.45 -7.15
N PRO A 238 -18.84 11.77 -6.03
CA PRO A 238 -18.91 10.88 -4.88
C PRO A 238 -19.41 9.50 -5.29
N GLN A 239 -18.82 8.45 -4.71
CA GLN A 239 -19.27 7.08 -4.93
C GLN A 239 -20.52 6.76 -4.12
N ASP A 240 -21.41 5.94 -4.69
CA ASP A 240 -22.50 5.35 -3.93
C ASP A 240 -21.96 4.22 -3.04
N LEU A 241 -22.13 4.36 -1.72
CA LEU A 241 -21.67 3.39 -0.75
C LEU A 241 -22.64 2.25 -0.50
N LYS A 242 -23.82 2.24 -1.15
CA LYS A 242 -24.88 1.26 -0.87
C LYS A 242 -24.40 -0.18 -1.02
N ARG A 243 -23.62 -0.49 -2.05
CA ARG A 243 -23.07 -1.85 -2.25
C ARG A 243 -22.07 -2.24 -1.14
N LEU A 244 -21.32 -1.28 -0.61
CA LEU A 244 -20.41 -1.52 0.52
C LEU A 244 -21.18 -1.74 1.82
N ASP A 245 -22.28 -1.00 2.04
CA ASP A 245 -23.17 -1.22 3.18
C ASP A 245 -23.83 -2.60 3.12
N GLU A 246 -24.37 -3.00 1.96
CA GLU A 246 -24.95 -4.33 1.75
C GLU A 246 -23.90 -5.42 2.00
N PHE A 247 -22.68 -5.24 1.50
CA PHE A 247 -21.57 -6.15 1.75
C PHE A 247 -21.21 -6.23 3.23
N PHE A 248 -21.08 -5.09 3.90
CA PHE A 248 -20.78 -5.03 5.34
C PHE A 248 -21.82 -5.77 6.17
N LEU A 249 -23.12 -5.53 5.91
CA LEU A 249 -24.21 -6.19 6.61
C LEU A 249 -24.22 -7.71 6.36
N ASN A 250 -23.92 -8.16 5.14
CA ASN A 250 -23.81 -9.57 4.82
C ASN A 250 -22.69 -10.24 5.63
N ILE A 251 -21.51 -9.63 5.67
CA ILE A 251 -20.39 -10.15 6.46
C ILE A 251 -20.74 -10.19 7.95
N LEU A 252 -21.33 -9.14 8.51
CA LEU A 252 -21.76 -9.11 9.92
C LEU A 252 -22.76 -10.21 10.26
N ASN A 253 -23.64 -10.59 9.34
CA ASN A 253 -24.62 -11.66 9.57
C ASN A 253 -24.05 -13.06 9.35
N THR A 254 -22.99 -13.20 8.55
CA THR A 254 -22.32 -14.49 8.30
C THR A 254 -21.36 -14.83 9.44
N PHE A 255 -20.74 -13.84 10.02
CA PHE A 255 -19.85 -13.99 11.18
C PHE A 255 -20.63 -13.73 12.47
N ASP A 256 -21.57 -14.61 12.82
CA ASP A 256 -22.06 -14.75 14.20
C ASP A 256 -20.87 -15.26 15.06
N ILE A 257 -20.12 -14.30 15.60
CA ILE A 257 -18.96 -14.52 16.46
C ILE A 257 -19.46 -14.63 17.91
#